data_b1e611e31c025f17dfd22063effcc1e8
#
_entry.id   b1e611e31c025f17dfd22063effcc1e8
#
_cell.length_a   1.000
_cell.length_b   1.000
_cell.length_c   1.000
_cell.angle_alpha   90.00
_cell.angle_beta   90.00
_cell.angle_gamma   90.00
#
_symmetry.space_group_name_H-M   'P 1'
#
loop_
_entity.id
_entity.type
_entity.pdbx_description
1 polymer ?
#
loop_
_entity_poly.entity_id
_entity_poly.type
_entity_poly.pdbx_seq_one_letter_code
_entity_poly.pdbx_strand_id
1 'polypeptide(L)'
;LDIITSGRVIGAACQKFNLAEHYGIKAEGKELDEKLGRKLFNNIKAKRTDNLGVRLTVWDTDPEYAANIANFIVREVSIVRNEMKKEKADSICAAIERSRDLIIADIELLSDSLSKISQENNLYFPDGASERFAQELAKQVAAGNTAAVARLESKMQTIEAAGAKVANLRDQLINRRESLRMWTDHLEKAKVDRDAEIPTEFVIEYATPSFSKDKPKRSIIVAVAALACTFLALCVLVVRDRRKSE
;
A
#
# COMPACT_ATOMS: atom_id res chain seq x y z
N LEU A 1 -9.62 11.03 4.78
CA LEU A 1 -9.94 12.05 5.79
C LEU A 1 -9.27 11.72 7.13
N ASP A 2 -9.21 10.46 7.51
CA ASP A 2 -8.73 10.00 8.83
C ASP A 2 -7.28 10.38 9.14
N ILE A 3 -6.43 10.47 8.11
CA ILE A 3 -5.04 10.91 8.29
C ILE A 3 -4.96 12.35 8.79
N ILE A 4 -5.84 13.24 8.32
CA ILE A 4 -5.87 14.66 8.70
C ILE A 4 -6.12 14.81 10.20
N THR A 5 -6.98 13.96 10.76
CA THR A 5 -7.37 13.98 12.17
C THR A 5 -6.59 12.96 13.01
N SER A 6 -5.58 12.30 12.41
CA SER A 6 -4.77 11.32 13.12
C SER A 6 -3.95 11.98 14.24
N GLY A 7 -3.73 11.25 15.33
CA GLY A 7 -2.91 11.72 16.45
C GLY A 7 -1.50 12.14 16.03
N ARG A 8 -0.96 11.53 14.97
CA ARG A 8 0.36 11.87 14.43
C ARG A 8 0.38 13.30 13.85
N VAL A 9 -0.56 13.62 12.96
CA VAL A 9 -0.64 14.94 12.30
C VAL A 9 -1.00 16.02 13.32
N ILE A 10 -1.97 15.74 14.19
CA ILE A 10 -2.38 16.67 15.24
C ILE A 10 -1.25 16.89 16.24
N GLY A 11 -0.56 15.84 16.68
CA GLY A 11 0.59 15.92 17.58
C GLY A 11 1.74 16.73 16.99
N ALA A 12 2.07 16.52 15.72
CA ALA A 12 3.08 17.31 15.02
C ALA A 12 2.71 18.80 14.95
N ALA A 13 1.43 19.13 14.71
CA ALA A 13 0.96 20.51 14.72
C ALA A 13 1.04 21.12 16.14
N CYS A 14 0.67 20.38 17.18
CA CYS A 14 0.78 20.83 18.57
C CYS A 14 2.22 21.21 18.95
N GLN A 15 3.18 20.37 18.57
CA GLN A 15 4.60 20.61 18.84
C GLN A 15 5.17 21.77 18.01
N LYS A 16 4.87 21.79 16.70
CA LYS A 16 5.40 22.81 15.79
C LYS A 16 5.00 24.23 16.17
N PHE A 17 3.77 24.41 16.62
CA PHE A 17 3.20 25.72 16.93
C PHE A 17 3.14 26.02 18.44
N ASN A 18 3.73 25.17 19.29
CA ASN A 18 3.68 25.31 20.74
C ASN A 18 2.26 25.63 21.26
N LEU A 19 1.28 24.85 20.81
CA LEU A 19 -0.14 25.15 21.04
C LEU A 19 -0.54 25.06 22.51
N ALA A 20 0.26 24.41 23.37
CA ALA A 20 0.06 24.41 24.81
C ALA A 20 0.14 25.82 25.38
N GLU A 21 1.17 26.57 25.01
CA GLU A 21 1.37 27.96 25.41
C GLU A 21 0.35 28.87 24.75
N HIS A 22 0.14 28.70 23.45
CA HIS A 22 -0.82 29.51 22.66
C HIS A 22 -2.24 29.45 23.24
N TYR A 23 -2.69 28.28 23.69
CA TYR A 23 -4.02 28.12 24.30
C TYR A 23 -4.03 28.25 25.83
N GLY A 24 -2.87 28.50 26.46
CA GLY A 24 -2.75 28.63 27.91
C GLY A 24 -3.13 27.37 28.69
N ILE A 25 -2.89 26.19 28.10
CA ILE A 25 -3.24 24.91 28.72
C ILE A 25 -2.14 24.53 29.69
N LYS A 26 -2.46 24.57 31.01
CA LYS A 26 -1.59 24.14 32.09
C LYS A 26 -1.84 22.66 32.41
N ALA A 27 -1.16 21.79 31.72
CA ALA A 27 -1.16 20.35 31.95
C ALA A 27 0.18 19.77 31.50
N GLU A 28 0.55 18.59 31.94
CA GLU A 28 1.80 17.92 31.58
C GLU A 28 1.55 16.47 31.13
N GLY A 29 2.46 15.94 30.31
CA GLY A 29 2.43 14.55 29.87
C GLY A 29 1.15 14.20 29.10
N LYS A 30 0.59 13.03 29.36
CA LYS A 30 -0.59 12.50 28.64
C LYS A 30 -1.83 13.38 28.75
N GLU A 31 -2.00 14.07 29.86
CA GLU A 31 -3.14 14.98 30.08
C GLU A 31 -3.06 16.21 29.14
N LEU A 32 -1.86 16.71 28.92
CA LEU A 32 -1.61 17.80 27.96
C LEU A 32 -1.97 17.37 26.54
N ASP A 33 -1.48 16.18 26.12
CA ASP A 33 -1.73 15.63 24.78
C ASP A 33 -3.23 15.43 24.55
N GLU A 34 -3.95 14.92 25.56
CA GLU A 34 -5.40 14.71 25.45
C GLU A 34 -6.17 16.04 25.34
N LYS A 35 -5.85 17.03 26.17
CA LYS A 35 -6.49 18.36 26.15
C LYS A 35 -6.21 19.09 24.83
N LEU A 36 -4.97 19.07 24.37
CA LEU A 36 -4.58 19.65 23.09
C LEU A 36 -5.23 18.93 21.92
N GLY A 37 -5.18 17.61 21.89
CA GLY A 37 -5.81 16.81 20.85
C GLY A 37 -7.30 17.10 20.74
N ARG A 38 -8.02 17.14 21.87
CA ARG A 38 -9.46 17.46 21.92
C ARG A 38 -9.73 18.90 21.45
N LYS A 39 -8.90 19.88 21.84
CA LYS A 39 -9.04 21.27 21.42
C LYS A 39 -8.86 21.41 19.91
N LEU A 40 -7.81 20.82 19.35
CA LEU A 40 -7.55 20.86 17.91
C LEU A 40 -8.60 20.08 17.12
N PHE A 41 -9.00 18.91 17.59
CA PHE A 41 -10.04 18.13 16.92
C PHE A 41 -11.35 18.93 16.76
N ASN A 42 -11.72 19.72 17.76
CA ASN A 42 -12.89 20.60 17.69
C ASN A 42 -12.68 21.83 16.78
N ASN A 43 -11.44 22.22 16.58
CA ASN A 43 -11.05 23.38 15.77
C ASN A 43 -10.66 23.03 14.33
N ILE A 44 -10.57 21.74 13.99
CA ILE A 44 -10.24 21.27 12.65
C ILE A 44 -11.44 20.55 12.04
N LYS A 45 -11.78 20.89 10.81
CA LYS A 45 -12.83 20.19 10.07
C LYS A 45 -12.36 19.88 8.66
N ALA A 46 -12.34 18.60 8.33
CA ALA A 46 -12.10 18.12 6.99
C ALA A 46 -13.41 17.64 6.37
N LYS A 47 -13.78 18.15 5.22
CA LYS A 47 -14.95 17.72 4.46
C LYS A 47 -14.59 17.40 3.03
N ARG A 48 -15.16 16.32 2.50
CA ARG A 48 -15.09 16.02 1.07
C ARG A 48 -16.02 16.99 0.34
N THR A 49 -15.54 17.54 -0.76
CA THR A 49 -16.32 18.39 -1.66
C THR A 49 -17.01 17.56 -2.73
N ASP A 50 -18.01 18.12 -3.40
CA ASP A 50 -18.74 17.45 -4.48
C ASP A 50 -17.82 17.05 -5.65
N ASN A 51 -16.73 17.79 -5.85
CA ASN A 51 -15.70 17.52 -6.87
C ASN A 51 -14.58 16.59 -6.37
N LEU A 52 -14.86 15.74 -5.36
CA LEU A 52 -13.92 14.78 -4.79
C LEU A 52 -12.67 15.37 -4.12
N GLY A 53 -12.58 16.69 -4.01
CA GLY A 53 -11.54 17.38 -3.24
C GLY A 53 -11.79 17.28 -1.74
N VAL A 54 -10.80 17.69 -0.95
CA VAL A 54 -10.92 17.83 0.51
C VAL A 54 -10.78 19.28 0.89
N ARG A 55 -11.78 19.80 1.61
CA ARG A 55 -11.72 21.14 2.21
C ARG A 55 -11.33 20.99 3.67
N LEU A 56 -10.18 21.54 4.01
CA LEU A 56 -9.70 21.66 5.37
C LEU A 56 -10.07 23.04 5.91
N THR A 57 -10.69 23.10 7.09
CA THR A 57 -11.01 24.34 7.79
C THR A 57 -10.43 24.27 9.18
N VAL A 58 -9.69 25.28 9.57
CA VAL A 58 -9.10 25.42 10.89
C VAL A 58 -9.60 26.71 11.52
N TRP A 59 -10.05 26.62 12.77
CA TRP A 59 -10.47 27.77 13.57
C TRP A 59 -9.46 28.03 14.68
N ASP A 60 -9.03 29.28 14.79
CA ASP A 60 -8.20 29.76 15.87
C ASP A 60 -8.63 31.14 16.30
N THR A 61 -8.15 31.60 17.45
CA THR A 61 -8.34 32.98 17.92
C THR A 61 -7.52 33.97 17.11
N ASP A 62 -6.40 33.50 16.56
CA ASP A 62 -5.51 34.25 15.69
C ASP A 62 -5.64 33.73 14.24
N PRO A 63 -6.03 34.59 13.28
CA PRO A 63 -6.20 34.18 11.89
C PRO A 63 -4.90 33.77 11.20
N GLU A 64 -3.74 34.28 11.61
CA GLU A 64 -2.44 33.87 11.07
C GLU A 64 -2.09 32.44 11.55
N TYR A 65 -2.32 32.18 12.85
CA TYR A 65 -2.15 30.81 13.38
C TYR A 65 -3.07 29.83 12.69
N ALA A 66 -4.35 30.18 12.50
CA ALA A 66 -5.30 29.31 11.79
C ALA A 66 -4.82 28.92 10.39
N ALA A 67 -4.35 29.90 9.60
CA ALA A 67 -3.82 29.67 8.26
C ALA A 67 -2.54 28.84 8.27
N ASN A 68 -1.61 29.16 9.17
CA ASN A 68 -0.34 28.44 9.30
C ASN A 68 -0.55 26.99 9.73
N ILE A 69 -1.44 26.72 10.68
CA ILE A 69 -1.82 25.36 11.11
C ILE A 69 -2.44 24.59 9.95
N ALA A 70 -3.37 25.20 9.19
CA ALA A 70 -4.00 24.54 8.05
C ALA A 70 -2.97 24.14 6.99
N ASN A 71 -2.09 25.05 6.60
CA ASN A 71 -1.04 24.81 5.62
C ASN A 71 0.00 23.78 6.12
N PHE A 72 0.29 23.77 7.41
CA PHE A 72 1.16 22.76 8.02
C PHE A 72 0.52 21.37 7.96
N ILE A 73 -0.75 21.25 8.35
CA ILE A 73 -1.49 19.99 8.31
C ILE A 73 -1.48 19.40 6.89
N VAL A 74 -1.71 20.20 5.86
CA VAL A 74 -1.67 19.74 4.47
C VAL A 74 -0.30 19.16 4.13
N ARG A 75 0.79 19.83 4.51
CA ARG A 75 2.16 19.32 4.29
C ARG A 75 2.42 18.03 5.06
N GLU A 76 2.03 18.00 6.33
CA GLU A 76 2.24 16.83 7.18
C GLU A 76 1.47 15.60 6.69
N VAL A 77 0.24 15.80 6.20
CA VAL A 77 -0.56 14.74 5.56
C VAL A 77 0.15 14.18 4.33
N SER A 78 0.74 15.04 3.50
CA SER A 78 1.52 14.61 2.33
C SER A 78 2.73 13.75 2.73
N ILE A 79 3.45 14.15 3.78
CA ILE A 79 4.59 13.39 4.32
C ILE A 79 4.12 12.00 4.79
N VAL A 80 3.11 11.94 5.65
CA VAL A 80 2.56 10.70 6.19
C VAL A 80 2.08 9.77 5.07
N ARG A 81 1.38 10.30 4.06
CA ARG A 81 0.92 9.50 2.91
C ARG A 81 2.06 8.94 2.09
N ASN A 82 3.09 9.74 1.85
CA ASN A 82 4.26 9.29 1.10
C ASN A 82 5.02 8.19 1.86
N GLU A 83 5.16 8.31 3.18
CA GLU A 83 5.73 7.25 4.01
C GLU A 83 4.89 5.97 3.95
N MET A 84 3.58 6.04 4.11
CA MET A 84 2.69 4.89 4.00
C MET A 84 2.74 4.24 2.61
N LYS A 85 2.81 5.06 1.55
CA LYS A 85 2.98 4.56 0.16
C LYS A 85 4.29 3.81 0.01
N LYS A 86 5.38 4.37 0.52
CA LYS A 86 6.71 3.74 0.47
C LYS A 86 6.75 2.43 1.25
N GLU A 87 6.24 2.40 2.47
CA GLU A 87 6.16 1.19 3.29
C GLU A 87 5.35 0.08 2.59
N LYS A 88 4.22 0.44 1.98
CA LYS A 88 3.42 -0.50 1.19
C LYS A 88 4.20 -1.01 -0.02
N ALA A 89 4.90 -0.14 -0.74
CA ALA A 89 5.69 -0.51 -1.91
C ALA A 89 6.87 -1.41 -1.52
N ASP A 90 7.56 -1.13 -0.41
CA ASP A 90 8.63 -1.98 0.12
C ASP A 90 8.10 -3.38 0.47
N SER A 91 6.91 -3.47 1.07
CA SER A 91 6.25 -4.74 1.37
C SER A 91 5.92 -5.54 0.11
N ILE A 92 5.47 -4.86 -0.95
CA ILE A 92 5.20 -5.48 -2.26
C ILE A 92 6.50 -5.98 -2.90
N CYS A 93 7.56 -5.15 -2.92
CA CYS A 93 8.86 -5.56 -3.43
C CYS A 93 9.39 -6.79 -2.70
N ALA A 94 9.34 -6.80 -1.37
CA ALA A 94 9.77 -7.94 -0.56
C ALA A 94 8.97 -9.22 -0.83
N ALA A 95 7.65 -9.11 -1.12
CA ALA A 95 6.83 -10.25 -1.49
C ALA A 95 7.21 -10.82 -2.87
N ILE A 96 7.46 -9.94 -3.85
CA ILE A 96 7.90 -10.32 -5.19
C ILE A 96 9.29 -10.96 -5.14
N GLU A 97 10.22 -10.40 -4.37
CA GLU A 97 11.57 -10.94 -4.18
C GLU A 97 11.52 -12.36 -3.62
N ARG A 98 10.72 -12.62 -2.59
CA ARG A 98 10.53 -13.98 -2.04
C ARG A 98 9.99 -14.93 -3.09
N SER A 99 9.01 -14.50 -3.90
CA SER A 99 8.45 -15.36 -4.96
C SER A 99 9.49 -15.70 -6.04
N ARG A 100 10.31 -14.72 -6.43
CA ARG A 100 11.43 -14.91 -7.36
C ARG A 100 12.46 -15.90 -6.80
N ASP A 101 12.84 -15.74 -5.54
CA ASP A 101 13.85 -16.57 -4.90
C ASP A 101 13.39 -18.04 -4.77
N LEU A 102 12.10 -18.28 -4.53
CA LEU A 102 11.51 -19.62 -4.58
C LEU A 102 11.60 -20.23 -5.98
N ILE A 103 11.38 -19.48 -7.04
CA ILE A 103 11.50 -19.96 -8.41
C ILE A 103 12.97 -20.29 -8.74
N ILE A 104 13.91 -19.50 -8.26
CA ILE A 104 15.35 -19.77 -8.43
C ILE A 104 15.71 -21.11 -7.76
N ALA A 105 15.26 -21.32 -6.53
CA ALA A 105 15.48 -22.60 -5.84
C ALA A 105 14.85 -23.79 -6.59
N ASP A 106 13.63 -23.63 -7.13
CA ASP A 106 13.00 -24.66 -7.97
C ASP A 106 13.84 -24.98 -9.22
N ILE A 107 14.38 -23.94 -9.88
CA ILE A 107 15.24 -24.10 -11.06
C ILE A 107 16.51 -24.87 -10.72
N GLU A 108 17.14 -24.58 -9.58
CA GLU A 108 18.32 -25.32 -9.10
C GLU A 108 18.00 -26.80 -8.87
N LEU A 109 16.92 -27.09 -8.14
CA LEU A 109 16.48 -28.48 -7.88
C LEU A 109 16.16 -29.26 -9.17
N LEU A 110 15.49 -28.60 -10.12
CA LEU A 110 15.18 -29.22 -11.41
C LEU A 110 16.45 -29.46 -12.25
N SER A 111 17.41 -28.52 -12.22
CA SER A 111 18.68 -28.62 -12.92
C SER A 111 19.55 -29.73 -12.35
N ASP A 112 19.60 -29.86 -11.02
CA ASP A 112 20.30 -30.93 -10.34
C ASP A 112 19.68 -32.30 -10.66
N SER A 113 18.34 -32.37 -10.64
CA SER A 113 17.60 -33.60 -11.01
C SER A 113 17.89 -34.02 -12.45
N LEU A 114 17.90 -33.07 -13.37
CA LEU A 114 18.23 -33.29 -14.77
C LEU A 114 19.67 -33.79 -14.95
N SER A 115 20.63 -33.15 -14.26
CA SER A 115 22.03 -33.51 -14.27
C SER A 115 22.23 -34.94 -13.76
N LYS A 116 21.60 -35.27 -12.64
CA LYS A 116 21.68 -36.61 -12.03
C LYS A 116 21.15 -37.71 -12.96
N ILE A 117 19.95 -37.51 -13.54
CA ILE A 117 19.37 -38.49 -14.47
C ILE A 117 20.26 -38.63 -15.71
N SER A 118 20.81 -37.54 -16.22
CA SER A 118 21.70 -37.56 -17.39
C SER A 118 22.99 -38.30 -17.10
N GLN A 119 23.59 -38.14 -15.92
CA GLN A 119 24.81 -38.85 -15.50
C GLN A 119 24.58 -40.36 -15.24
N GLU A 120 23.54 -40.69 -14.49
CA GLU A 120 23.21 -42.09 -14.14
C GLU A 120 22.93 -42.95 -15.36
N ASN A 121 22.32 -42.38 -16.40
CA ASN A 121 21.97 -43.12 -17.61
C ASN A 121 22.97 -42.93 -18.76
N ASN A 122 24.08 -42.20 -18.55
CA ASN A 122 25.03 -41.80 -19.60
C ASN A 122 24.35 -41.17 -20.81
N LEU A 123 23.30 -40.36 -20.54
CA LEU A 123 22.48 -39.75 -21.56
C LEU A 123 23.02 -38.33 -21.86
N TYR A 124 23.99 -38.29 -22.73
CA TYR A 124 24.35 -37.06 -23.41
C TYR A 124 23.42 -36.90 -24.61
N PHE A 125 22.40 -36.01 -24.53
CA PHE A 125 21.48 -35.78 -25.63
C PHE A 125 21.92 -34.53 -26.46
N PRO A 126 22.81 -34.72 -27.45
CA PRO A 126 22.90 -33.74 -28.52
C PRO A 126 21.63 -33.91 -29.39
N ASP A 127 21.10 -32.83 -29.91
CA ASP A 127 20.02 -32.84 -30.89
C ASP A 127 20.38 -33.81 -32.03
N GLY A 128 19.48 -34.73 -32.34
CA GLY A 128 19.71 -35.78 -33.35
C GLY A 128 20.35 -37.08 -32.85
N ALA A 129 20.53 -37.27 -31.56
CA ALA A 129 21.06 -38.55 -31.03
C ALA A 129 20.18 -39.76 -31.37
N SER A 130 18.86 -39.60 -31.32
CA SER A 130 17.89 -40.65 -31.67
C SER A 130 18.01 -41.09 -33.13
N GLU A 131 18.19 -40.18 -34.08
CA GLU A 131 18.40 -40.49 -35.47
C GLU A 131 19.72 -41.27 -35.73
N ARG A 132 20.80 -40.85 -35.08
CA ARG A 132 22.10 -41.53 -35.17
C ARG A 132 22.03 -42.93 -34.60
N PHE A 133 21.33 -43.15 -33.47
CA PHE A 133 21.10 -44.47 -32.90
C PHE A 133 20.28 -45.33 -33.85
N ALA A 134 19.20 -44.82 -34.44
CA ALA A 134 18.38 -45.56 -35.39
C ALA A 134 19.17 -45.94 -36.67
N GLN A 135 20.01 -45.03 -37.19
CA GLN A 135 20.88 -45.30 -38.34
C GLN A 135 21.92 -46.40 -38.02
N GLU A 136 22.55 -46.34 -36.81
CA GLU A 136 23.53 -47.36 -36.42
C GLU A 136 22.88 -48.69 -36.18
N LEU A 137 21.69 -48.75 -35.57
CA LEU A 137 20.92 -49.98 -35.39
C LEU A 137 20.62 -50.62 -36.75
N ALA A 138 20.14 -49.83 -37.73
CA ALA A 138 19.86 -50.35 -39.08
C ALA A 138 21.12 -50.91 -39.77
N LYS A 139 22.29 -50.29 -39.60
CA LYS A 139 23.56 -50.81 -40.13
C LYS A 139 23.96 -52.15 -39.48
N GLN A 140 23.83 -52.25 -38.15
CA GLN A 140 24.19 -53.48 -37.43
C GLN A 140 23.23 -54.65 -37.74
N VAL A 141 21.93 -54.34 -37.94
CA VAL A 141 20.95 -55.33 -38.42
C VAL A 141 21.30 -55.79 -39.81
N ALA A 142 21.66 -54.91 -40.75
CA ALA A 142 22.07 -55.24 -42.13
C ALA A 142 23.39 -56.09 -42.16
N ALA A 143 24.27 -55.83 -41.19
CA ALA A 143 25.53 -56.59 -41.05
C ALA A 143 25.39 -57.97 -40.35
N GLY A 144 24.18 -58.34 -39.88
CA GLY A 144 23.91 -59.56 -39.15
C GLY A 144 24.55 -59.68 -37.78
N ASN A 145 24.98 -58.56 -37.18
CA ASN A 145 25.68 -58.53 -35.90
C ASN A 145 24.68 -58.56 -34.74
N THR A 146 24.17 -59.72 -34.39
CA THR A 146 23.13 -59.93 -33.38
C THR A 146 23.54 -59.40 -31.98
N ALA A 147 24.83 -59.53 -31.61
CA ALA A 147 25.31 -59.04 -30.31
C ALA A 147 25.35 -57.54 -30.23
N ALA A 148 25.68 -56.84 -31.32
CA ALA A 148 25.64 -55.37 -31.39
C ALA A 148 24.19 -54.84 -31.40
N VAL A 149 23.30 -55.51 -32.12
CA VAL A 149 21.86 -55.20 -32.14
C VAL A 149 21.27 -55.27 -30.72
N ALA A 150 21.47 -56.38 -30.00
CA ALA A 150 20.94 -56.52 -28.64
C ALA A 150 21.46 -55.47 -27.68
N ARG A 151 22.73 -55.05 -27.80
CA ARG A 151 23.31 -53.93 -26.99
C ARG A 151 22.68 -52.59 -27.33
N LEU A 152 22.44 -52.33 -28.60
CA LEU A 152 21.81 -51.07 -29.04
C LEU A 152 20.34 -51.00 -28.64
N GLU A 153 19.59 -52.12 -28.74
CA GLU A 153 18.21 -52.20 -28.29
C GLU A 153 18.08 -51.98 -26.79
N SER A 154 18.94 -52.61 -25.97
CA SER A 154 18.98 -52.37 -24.52
C SER A 154 19.28 -50.92 -24.17
N LYS A 155 20.22 -50.28 -24.91
CA LYS A 155 20.48 -48.85 -24.75
C LYS A 155 19.30 -48.00 -25.18
N MET A 156 18.61 -48.32 -26.28
CA MET A 156 17.41 -47.61 -26.71
C MET A 156 16.29 -47.68 -25.66
N GLN A 157 16.03 -48.84 -25.07
CA GLN A 157 15.05 -48.96 -23.98
C GLN A 157 15.40 -48.09 -22.76
N THR A 158 16.69 -48.02 -22.42
CA THR A 158 17.15 -47.13 -21.33
C THR A 158 16.96 -45.66 -21.69
N ILE A 159 17.26 -45.29 -22.95
CA ILE A 159 17.08 -43.92 -23.47
C ILE A 159 15.60 -43.56 -23.51
N GLU A 160 14.71 -44.46 -23.95
CA GLU A 160 13.26 -44.22 -23.97
C GLU A 160 12.69 -44.03 -22.57
N ALA A 161 13.05 -44.90 -21.62
CA ALA A 161 12.58 -44.81 -20.24
C ALA A 161 13.06 -43.54 -19.51
N ALA A 162 14.31 -43.13 -19.71
CA ALA A 162 14.86 -41.92 -19.14
C ALA A 162 14.53 -40.67 -19.94
N GLY A 163 14.35 -40.80 -21.25
CA GLY A 163 14.08 -39.68 -22.17
C GLY A 163 12.79 -38.95 -21.85
N ALA A 164 11.73 -39.68 -21.53
CA ALA A 164 10.46 -39.07 -21.12
C ALA A 164 10.60 -38.20 -19.84
N LYS A 165 11.40 -38.68 -18.86
CA LYS A 165 11.68 -37.93 -17.63
C LYS A 165 12.52 -36.70 -17.92
N VAL A 166 13.54 -36.84 -18.76
CA VAL A 166 14.41 -35.71 -19.17
C VAL A 166 13.62 -34.65 -19.94
N ALA A 167 12.75 -35.08 -20.87
CA ALA A 167 11.88 -34.14 -21.60
C ALA A 167 10.97 -33.36 -20.64
N ASN A 168 10.31 -34.06 -19.74
CA ASN A 168 9.43 -33.39 -18.74
C ASN A 168 10.21 -32.39 -17.84
N LEU A 169 11.40 -32.76 -17.35
CA LEU A 169 12.23 -31.87 -16.55
C LEU A 169 12.70 -30.65 -17.35
N ARG A 170 13.03 -30.83 -18.64
CA ARG A 170 13.37 -29.70 -19.52
C ARG A 170 12.19 -28.75 -19.71
N ASP A 171 11.00 -29.26 -19.97
CA ASP A 171 9.79 -28.46 -20.11
C ASP A 171 9.47 -27.68 -18.82
N GLN A 172 9.62 -28.34 -17.67
CA GLN A 172 9.48 -27.65 -16.37
C GLN A 172 10.53 -26.55 -16.19
N LEU A 173 11.78 -26.79 -16.56
CA LEU A 173 12.85 -25.79 -16.50
C LEU A 173 12.56 -24.60 -17.41
N ILE A 174 12.09 -24.83 -18.63
CA ILE A 174 11.69 -23.75 -19.56
C ILE A 174 10.59 -22.90 -18.94
N ASN A 175 9.53 -23.55 -18.44
CA ASN A 175 8.41 -22.86 -17.80
C ASN A 175 8.83 -22.08 -16.55
N ARG A 176 9.73 -22.66 -15.73
CA ARG A 176 10.24 -21.95 -14.54
C ARG A 176 11.13 -20.77 -14.90
N ARG A 177 11.95 -20.87 -15.92
CA ARG A 177 12.76 -19.74 -16.42
C ARG A 177 11.90 -18.61 -16.98
N GLU A 178 10.82 -18.93 -17.68
CA GLU A 178 9.86 -17.92 -18.14
C GLU A 178 9.15 -17.25 -16.96
N SER A 179 8.76 -18.04 -15.96
CA SER A 179 8.21 -17.49 -14.71
C SER A 179 9.22 -16.58 -14.00
N LEU A 180 10.50 -16.97 -13.92
CA LEU A 180 11.55 -16.14 -13.33
C LEU A 180 11.68 -14.79 -14.05
N ARG A 181 11.65 -14.81 -15.37
CA ARG A 181 11.67 -13.58 -16.18
C ARG A 181 10.50 -12.68 -15.83
N MET A 182 9.27 -13.21 -15.83
CA MET A 182 8.09 -12.42 -15.48
C MET A 182 8.20 -11.80 -14.08
N TRP A 183 8.62 -12.57 -13.07
CA TRP A 183 8.76 -12.06 -11.71
C TRP A 183 9.88 -11.02 -11.59
N THR A 184 10.96 -11.16 -12.38
CA THR A 184 12.03 -10.15 -12.43
C THR A 184 11.51 -8.84 -13.03
N ASP A 185 10.75 -8.90 -14.13
CA ASP A 185 10.12 -7.73 -14.76
C ASP A 185 9.12 -7.04 -13.80
N HIS A 186 8.35 -7.85 -13.05
CA HIS A 186 7.44 -7.30 -12.02
C HIS A 186 8.20 -6.62 -10.89
N LEU A 187 9.33 -7.18 -10.46
CA LEU A 187 10.16 -6.57 -9.42
C LEU A 187 10.75 -5.24 -9.86
N GLU A 188 11.25 -5.17 -11.09
CA GLU A 188 11.77 -3.92 -11.66
C GLU A 188 10.69 -2.83 -11.70
N LYS A 189 9.49 -3.16 -12.18
CA LYS A 189 8.35 -2.23 -12.18
C LYS A 189 7.98 -1.78 -10.77
N ALA A 190 7.89 -2.73 -9.82
CA ALA A 190 7.57 -2.40 -8.43
C ALA A 190 8.63 -1.48 -7.79
N LYS A 191 9.92 -1.66 -8.11
CA LYS A 191 11.01 -0.79 -7.66
C LYS A 191 10.89 0.61 -8.27
N VAL A 192 10.60 0.71 -9.55
CA VAL A 192 10.35 2.00 -10.22
C VAL A 192 9.18 2.73 -9.58
N ASP A 193 8.05 2.03 -9.32
CA ASP A 193 6.87 2.60 -8.68
C ASP A 193 7.14 3.04 -7.23
N ARG A 194 7.98 2.29 -6.51
CA ARG A 194 8.42 2.62 -5.15
C ARG A 194 9.25 3.91 -5.12
N ASP A 195 10.19 4.04 -6.05
CA ASP A 195 11.15 5.13 -6.11
C ASP A 195 10.58 6.37 -6.85
N ALA A 196 9.42 6.23 -7.50
CA ALA A 196 8.76 7.33 -8.18
C ALA A 196 8.23 8.36 -7.16
N GLU A 197 8.84 9.55 -7.15
CA GLU A 197 8.37 10.73 -6.41
C GLU A 197 7.19 11.38 -7.12
N ILE A 198 6.04 10.70 -7.11
CA ILE A 198 4.81 11.27 -7.67
C ILE A 198 4.07 12.00 -6.54
N PRO A 199 3.83 13.32 -6.65
CA PRO A 199 3.02 14.05 -5.69
C PRO A 199 1.65 13.37 -5.55
N THR A 200 1.32 12.93 -4.33
CA THR A 200 0.04 12.25 -4.06
C THR A 200 -1.10 13.22 -3.86
N GLU A 201 -0.81 14.51 -3.75
CA GLU A 201 -1.78 15.56 -3.46
C GLU A 201 -1.46 16.83 -4.24
N PHE A 202 -2.51 17.45 -4.77
CA PHE A 202 -2.43 18.75 -5.40
C PHE A 202 -3.18 19.75 -4.51
N VAL A 203 -2.46 20.72 -3.99
CA VAL A 203 -3.06 21.82 -3.22
C VAL A 203 -3.64 22.81 -4.22
N ILE A 204 -4.97 22.92 -4.23
CA ILE A 204 -5.69 23.86 -5.12
C ILE A 204 -5.52 25.28 -4.61
N GLU A 205 -5.64 25.47 -3.29
CA GLU A 205 -5.57 26.78 -2.64
C GLU A 205 -4.97 26.62 -1.25
N TYR A 206 -3.99 27.45 -0.93
CA TYR A 206 -3.41 27.53 0.41
C TYR A 206 -4.29 28.40 1.32
N ALA A 207 -4.31 28.05 2.61
CA ALA A 207 -5.03 28.83 3.58
C ALA A 207 -4.38 30.22 3.77
N THR A 208 -5.20 31.25 3.73
CA THR A 208 -4.83 32.63 4.01
C THR A 208 -5.54 33.13 5.28
N PRO A 209 -4.96 34.07 6.04
CA PRO A 209 -5.61 34.63 7.20
C PRO A 209 -6.96 35.27 6.85
N SER A 210 -7.99 34.90 7.62
CA SER A 210 -9.35 35.42 7.40
C SER A 210 -9.50 36.86 7.93
N PHE A 211 -10.14 37.70 7.15
CA PHE A 211 -10.46 39.09 7.57
C PHE A 211 -11.71 39.16 8.47
N SER A 212 -12.56 38.14 8.49
CA SER A 212 -13.81 38.14 9.23
C SER A 212 -13.89 36.99 10.24
N LYS A 213 -14.58 37.26 11.36
CA LYS A 213 -14.83 36.26 12.40
C LYS A 213 -15.94 35.31 11.99
N ASP A 214 -15.67 34.01 11.95
CA ASP A 214 -16.66 32.97 11.65
C ASP A 214 -17.45 32.52 12.88
N LYS A 215 -16.81 32.53 14.06
CA LYS A 215 -17.43 32.11 15.34
C LYS A 215 -17.13 33.12 16.44
N PRO A 216 -18.06 33.32 17.41
CA PRO A 216 -19.45 32.88 17.46
C PRO A 216 -20.36 33.65 16.52
N LYS A 217 -21.38 33.00 15.96
CA LYS A 217 -22.41 33.66 15.12
C LYS A 217 -23.32 34.54 15.99
N ARG A 218 -22.94 35.80 16.20
CA ARG A 218 -23.63 36.73 17.10
C ARG A 218 -25.13 36.86 16.82
N SER A 219 -25.52 36.90 15.55
CA SER A 219 -26.95 36.94 15.15
C SER A 219 -27.77 35.74 15.67
N ILE A 220 -27.19 34.52 15.67
CA ILE A 220 -27.88 33.36 16.21
C ILE A 220 -28.02 33.44 17.73
N ILE A 221 -26.97 33.91 18.43
CA ILE A 221 -27.03 34.07 19.89
C ILE A 221 -28.09 35.08 20.27
N VAL A 222 -28.16 36.21 19.57
CA VAL A 222 -29.19 37.26 19.83
C VAL A 222 -30.60 36.73 19.53
N ALA A 223 -30.77 35.98 18.43
CA ALA A 223 -32.07 35.40 18.09
C ALA A 223 -32.56 34.40 19.14
N VAL A 224 -31.65 33.50 19.60
CA VAL A 224 -31.97 32.51 20.65
C VAL A 224 -32.27 33.21 21.98
N ALA A 225 -31.52 34.24 22.36
CA ALA A 225 -31.77 35.00 23.56
C ALA A 225 -33.11 35.73 23.49
N ALA A 226 -33.45 36.34 22.37
CA ALA A 226 -34.76 37.00 22.16
C ALA A 226 -35.93 36.01 22.28
N LEU A 227 -35.81 34.83 21.65
CA LEU A 227 -36.81 33.76 21.78
C LEU A 227 -36.96 33.27 23.22
N ALA A 228 -35.87 33.10 23.93
CA ALA A 228 -35.91 32.70 25.35
C ALA A 228 -36.59 33.78 26.22
N CYS A 229 -36.28 35.05 26.01
CA CYS A 229 -36.92 36.14 26.74
C CYS A 229 -38.43 36.25 26.44
N THR A 230 -38.86 36.11 25.18
CA THR A 230 -40.28 36.11 24.83
C THR A 230 -41.03 34.93 25.42
N PHE A 231 -40.40 33.74 25.43
CA PHE A 231 -41.00 32.56 26.06
C PHE A 231 -41.17 32.73 27.58
N LEU A 232 -40.16 33.26 28.26
CA LEU A 232 -40.25 33.57 29.70
C LEU A 232 -41.34 34.63 29.99
N ALA A 233 -41.45 35.67 29.18
CA ALA A 233 -42.49 36.69 29.32
C ALA A 233 -43.91 36.07 29.20
N LEU A 234 -44.10 35.20 28.20
CA LEU A 234 -45.40 34.49 28.05
C LEU A 234 -45.68 33.58 29.25
N CYS A 235 -44.71 32.83 29.77
CA CYS A 235 -44.90 32.04 30.98
C CYS A 235 -45.33 32.89 32.19
N VAL A 236 -44.66 34.03 32.38
CA VAL A 236 -45.01 34.97 33.46
C VAL A 236 -46.44 35.50 33.29
N LEU A 237 -46.85 35.89 32.07
CA LEU A 237 -48.19 36.35 31.78
C LEU A 237 -49.26 35.26 32.07
N VAL A 238 -49.03 34.01 31.64
CA VAL A 238 -49.93 32.91 31.92
C VAL A 238 -50.07 32.64 33.44
N VAL A 239 -48.98 32.63 34.17
CA VAL A 239 -49.00 32.46 35.64
C VAL A 239 -49.72 33.60 36.32
N ARG A 240 -49.52 34.84 35.88
CA ARG A 240 -50.19 36.02 36.40
C ARG A 240 -51.71 36.02 36.11
N ASP A 241 -52.10 35.58 34.94
CA ASP A 241 -53.52 35.53 34.55
C ASP A 241 -54.26 34.44 35.34
N ARG A 242 -53.65 33.28 35.56
CA ARG A 242 -54.20 32.23 36.45
C ARG A 242 -54.37 32.72 37.89
N ARG A 243 -53.41 33.49 38.43
CA ARG A 243 -53.54 34.02 39.80
C ARG A 243 -54.60 35.14 39.94
N LYS A 244 -55.09 35.71 38.85
CA LYS A 244 -56.17 36.71 38.88
C LYS A 244 -57.54 36.08 38.70
N SER A 245 -57.59 34.82 38.28
CA SER A 245 -58.83 34.08 38.05
C SER A 245 -59.22 33.17 39.23
N GLU A 246 -58.39 33.09 40.27
CA GLU A 246 -58.66 32.59 41.61
C GLU A 246 -59.00 33.78 42.54
#